data_2182da9d3e55976024a229a1c96bd60c
#
_entry.id   2182da9d3e55976024a229a1c96bd60c
#
_cell.length_a   1.000
_cell.length_b   1.000
_cell.length_c   1.000
_cell.angle_alpha   90.00
_cell.angle_beta   90.00
_cell.angle_gamma   90.00
#
_symmetry.space_group_name_H-M   'P 1'
#
loop_
_entity.id
_entity.type
_entity.pdbx_description
1 polymer ?
#
loop_
_entity_poly.entity_id
_entity_poly.type
_entity_poly.pdbx_seq_one_letter_code
_entity_poly.pdbx_strand_id
1 'polypeptide(L)'
;MTSTLKSAFPLKGYSRLLPKNIKVLAQAKSLTKLSCIALIMLTGCVNTASIDCNLPPQHQWADKTQIIEDIRTLTATEFSGRKTGTQGSVLSQNYLAQRFTDIGLIPWQQSFKVTFKYQHQFSQQLGVNMIGIIPSSTPSNRWRVITAHYDHLGQQGKRIFHGADDNASGVAGLLAIAQQWQLTGLKDINLMLVATDAEEQGLYGSYGLVEQIKATAEMQVELAMNLDMIGHPSRPRAIYIEGEQNFSHFKKTQAWLSQQHQVCIRLSYSKLNTNGIKRMNWLKASDHYPFHRAGIAWIYFGVPPHSKYHTVDDTIDTLNIDFLTSVTEMAFSFITQTNIQLKEK
;
A
#
# COMPACT_ATOMS: atom_id res chain seq x y z
N MET A 1 -15.32 -40.28 -47.08
CA MET A 1 -15.56 -39.28 -48.13
C MET A 1 -14.65 -38.11 -47.78
N THR A 2 -13.36 -38.19 -48.16
CA THR A 2 -12.69 -37.66 -49.37
C THR A 2 -13.15 -36.23 -49.71
N SER A 3 -12.33 -35.22 -49.53
CA SER A 3 -11.39 -34.76 -50.54
C SER A 3 -10.50 -33.61 -50.07
N THR A 4 -9.23 -33.85 -50.27
CA THR A 4 -8.07 -32.93 -50.35
C THR A 4 -8.23 -31.92 -51.50
N LEU A 5 -7.69 -30.73 -51.36
CA LEU A 5 -7.07 -30.01 -52.48
C LEU A 5 -5.95 -29.08 -52.02
N LYS A 6 -4.75 -29.46 -52.45
CA LYS A 6 -3.51 -28.64 -52.52
C LYS A 6 -3.58 -27.76 -53.77
N SER A 7 -3.02 -26.56 -53.72
CA SER A 7 -2.37 -25.99 -54.88
C SER A 7 -1.23 -25.08 -54.46
N ALA A 8 -0.05 -25.46 -54.91
CA ALA A 8 1.19 -24.69 -54.91
C ALA A 8 1.45 -24.12 -56.35
N PHE A 9 2.30 -23.09 -56.43
CA PHE A 9 3.20 -22.66 -57.51
C PHE A 9 3.19 -21.13 -57.78
N PRO A 10 4.24 -20.59 -58.36
CA PRO A 10 5.70 -20.75 -58.14
C PRO A 10 6.48 -19.42 -58.07
N LEU A 11 7.78 -19.59 -57.76
CA LEU A 11 8.87 -18.62 -57.89
C LEU A 11 9.14 -18.15 -59.30
N LYS A 12 9.47 -16.87 -59.50
CA LYS A 12 10.35 -16.42 -60.58
C LYS A 12 11.26 -15.30 -60.11
N GLY A 13 12.54 -15.57 -60.19
CA GLY A 13 13.64 -14.70 -59.96
C GLY A 13 13.91 -13.80 -61.20
N TYR A 14 14.58 -12.70 -60.93
CA TYR A 14 15.37 -11.96 -61.92
C TYR A 14 16.64 -11.44 -61.25
N SER A 15 17.76 -11.92 -61.83
CA SER A 15 19.12 -11.50 -61.57
C SER A 15 19.56 -10.42 -62.60
N ARG A 16 20.67 -9.74 -62.26
CA ARG A 16 21.56 -8.90 -63.07
C ARG A 16 21.24 -7.41 -62.99
N LEU A 17 22.21 -6.49 -62.86
CA LEU A 17 23.59 -6.35 -63.32
C LEU A 17 24.29 -5.22 -62.54
N LEU A 18 25.52 -5.40 -62.17
CA LEU A 18 26.47 -4.35 -61.83
C LEU A 18 27.08 -3.76 -63.11
N PRO A 19 27.59 -2.53 -63.09
CA PRO A 19 28.84 -2.26 -63.75
C PRO A 19 29.94 -1.73 -62.85
N LYS A 20 31.14 -2.12 -63.27
CA LYS A 20 32.44 -1.86 -62.67
C LYS A 20 32.99 -0.49 -63.04
N ASN A 21 33.87 0.02 -62.15
CA ASN A 21 35.08 0.81 -62.43
C ASN A 21 34.94 2.28 -62.82
N ILE A 22 35.44 3.15 -61.95
CA ILE A 22 36.43 4.17 -62.33
C ILE A 22 37.39 4.39 -61.15
N LYS A 23 38.68 4.10 -61.36
CA LYS A 23 39.82 4.58 -60.59
C LYS A 23 40.15 6.00 -61.02
N VAL A 24 40.37 6.92 -60.12
CA VAL A 24 41.23 8.09 -60.34
C VAL A 24 42.10 8.32 -59.13
N LEU A 25 43.37 8.46 -59.41
CA LEU A 25 44.50 8.60 -58.51
C LEU A 25 44.51 9.95 -57.74
N ALA A 26 44.95 9.84 -56.52
CA ALA A 26 46.02 10.59 -55.84
C ALA A 26 46.21 12.07 -56.06
N GLN A 27 46.22 12.86 -55.00
CA GLN A 27 47.45 13.49 -54.49
C GLN A 27 47.20 14.11 -53.09
N ALA A 28 48.15 13.83 -52.22
CA ALA A 28 48.27 14.33 -50.88
C ALA A 28 48.57 15.85 -50.85
N LYS A 29 48.03 16.55 -49.86
CA LYS A 29 48.77 17.57 -49.12
C LYS A 29 48.23 17.65 -47.68
N SER A 30 49.10 17.35 -46.78
CA SER A 30 49.10 17.61 -45.35
C SER A 30 48.58 19.00 -44.98
N LEU A 31 47.61 19.03 -44.07
CA LEU A 31 47.44 20.14 -43.13
C LEU A 31 46.79 19.60 -41.87
N THR A 32 47.64 19.34 -40.90
CA THR A 32 47.32 19.12 -39.52
C THR A 32 46.52 20.29 -38.97
N LYS A 33 45.26 20.09 -38.74
CA LYS A 33 44.47 20.91 -37.81
C LYS A 33 44.02 20.01 -36.67
N LEU A 34 44.70 20.18 -35.52
CA LEU A 34 44.29 19.71 -34.25
C LEU A 34 42.89 20.30 -33.95
N SER A 35 41.85 19.54 -34.17
CA SER A 35 40.52 19.84 -33.63
C SER A 35 40.44 19.13 -32.28
N CYS A 36 40.71 19.87 -31.20
CA CYS A 36 40.31 19.52 -29.88
C CYS A 36 38.79 19.42 -29.84
N ILE A 37 38.25 18.21 -30.00
CA ILE A 37 36.87 17.91 -29.63
C ILE A 37 36.89 17.87 -28.10
N ALA A 38 36.53 18.99 -27.48
CA ALA A 38 36.19 19.05 -26.10
C ALA A 38 34.90 18.21 -25.93
N LEU A 39 35.09 16.96 -25.51
CA LEU A 39 34.00 16.11 -25.04
C LEU A 39 33.51 16.72 -23.71
N ILE A 40 32.53 17.63 -23.83
CA ILE A 40 31.81 18.12 -22.65
C ILE A 40 31.08 16.92 -22.09
N MET A 41 31.68 16.25 -21.11
CA MET A 41 31.00 15.34 -20.19
C MET A 41 29.98 16.21 -19.48
N LEU A 42 28.74 16.25 -19.99
CA LEU A 42 27.58 16.63 -19.22
C LEU A 42 27.39 15.59 -18.16
N THR A 43 28.15 15.68 -17.08
CA THR A 43 27.77 15.10 -15.81
C THR A 43 26.52 15.85 -15.38
N GLY A 44 25.39 15.38 -15.85
CA GLY A 44 24.10 15.76 -15.31
C GLY A 44 24.14 15.39 -13.82
N CYS A 45 24.45 16.36 -12.96
CA CYS A 45 24.05 16.28 -11.57
C CYS A 45 22.54 16.03 -11.61
N VAL A 46 22.12 14.81 -11.37
CA VAL A 46 20.73 14.54 -10.99
C VAL A 46 20.57 15.32 -9.69
N ASN A 47 20.15 16.57 -9.81
CA ASN A 47 19.62 17.33 -8.70
C ASN A 47 18.44 16.49 -8.22
N THR A 48 18.62 15.72 -7.17
CA THR A 48 17.52 15.21 -6.37
C THR A 48 16.89 16.46 -5.76
N ALA A 49 15.95 17.06 -6.51
CA ALA A 49 15.18 18.18 -6.01
C ALA A 49 14.60 17.74 -4.66
N SER A 50 14.98 18.44 -3.62
CA SER A 50 14.40 18.22 -2.30
C SER A 50 12.91 18.51 -2.42
N ILE A 51 12.07 17.53 -2.06
CA ILE A 51 10.62 17.69 -2.12
C ILE A 51 10.26 18.79 -1.13
N ASP A 52 9.49 19.76 -1.61
CA ASP A 52 8.89 20.76 -0.73
C ASP A 52 7.65 20.16 -0.09
N CYS A 53 7.75 19.81 1.18
CA CYS A 53 6.65 19.26 1.96
C CYS A 53 5.47 20.24 2.17
N ASN A 54 5.58 21.49 1.72
CA ASN A 54 4.52 22.47 1.77
C ASN A 54 3.67 22.50 0.50
N LEU A 55 4.16 21.87 -0.59
CA LEU A 55 3.35 21.74 -1.81
C LEU A 55 2.13 20.85 -1.57
N PRO A 56 1.01 21.11 -2.26
CA PRO A 56 -0.16 20.24 -2.18
C PRO A 56 0.18 18.81 -2.58
N PRO A 57 -0.30 17.79 -1.83
CA PRO A 57 -0.18 16.41 -2.25
C PRO A 57 -0.84 16.18 -3.61
N GLN A 58 -0.29 15.26 -4.39
CA GLN A 58 -0.83 14.90 -5.70
C GLN A 58 -1.45 13.51 -5.66
N HIS A 59 -2.64 13.40 -6.20
CA HIS A 59 -3.35 12.13 -6.38
C HIS A 59 -3.91 12.06 -7.80
N GLN A 60 -4.10 10.85 -8.30
CA GLN A 60 -4.42 10.60 -9.72
C GLN A 60 -5.67 9.75 -9.91
N TRP A 61 -5.87 8.71 -9.13
CA TRP A 61 -6.90 7.70 -9.35
C TRP A 61 -7.84 7.46 -8.17
N ALA A 62 -7.42 7.69 -6.94
CA ALA A 62 -8.26 7.39 -5.79
C ALA A 62 -9.49 8.30 -5.73
N ASP A 63 -10.67 7.69 -5.66
CA ASP A 63 -11.93 8.41 -5.59
C ASP A 63 -12.13 9.01 -4.20
N LYS A 64 -11.90 10.32 -4.10
CA LYS A 64 -12.09 11.07 -2.87
C LYS A 64 -13.53 11.00 -2.35
N THR A 65 -14.51 10.96 -3.23
CA THR A 65 -15.92 10.93 -2.84
C THR A 65 -16.21 9.63 -2.12
N GLN A 66 -15.72 8.51 -2.67
CA GLN A 66 -15.88 7.21 -2.04
C GLN A 66 -15.09 7.10 -0.73
N ILE A 67 -13.86 7.60 -0.68
CA ILE A 67 -13.05 7.65 0.56
C ILE A 67 -13.78 8.42 1.66
N ILE A 68 -14.35 9.58 1.33
CA ILE A 68 -15.12 10.40 2.28
C ILE A 68 -16.36 9.64 2.75
N GLU A 69 -17.05 8.94 1.85
CA GLU A 69 -18.26 8.18 2.19
C GLU A 69 -17.94 6.98 3.08
N ASP A 70 -16.85 6.26 2.80
CA ASP A 70 -16.40 5.15 3.64
C ASP A 70 -16.08 5.63 5.07
N ILE A 71 -15.38 6.76 5.20
CA ILE A 71 -15.07 7.35 6.52
C ILE A 71 -16.34 7.83 7.21
N ARG A 72 -17.22 8.58 6.54
CA ARG A 72 -18.48 9.07 7.12
C ARG A 72 -19.33 7.94 7.64
N THR A 73 -19.47 6.87 6.87
CA THR A 73 -20.24 5.69 7.28
C THR A 73 -19.65 5.05 8.52
N LEU A 74 -18.34 4.76 8.51
CA LEU A 74 -17.68 4.11 9.65
C LEU A 74 -17.68 5.00 10.91
N THR A 75 -17.69 6.32 10.77
CA THR A 75 -17.66 7.27 11.90
C THR A 75 -19.03 7.80 12.29
N ALA A 76 -20.11 7.34 11.64
CA ALA A 76 -21.45 7.75 11.93
C ALA A 76 -21.88 7.38 13.37
N THR A 77 -22.79 8.17 13.92
CA THR A 77 -23.22 8.04 15.33
C THR A 77 -23.78 6.64 15.66
N GLU A 78 -24.49 6.01 14.71
CA GLU A 78 -25.07 4.69 14.86
C GLU A 78 -24.00 3.56 15.00
N PHE A 79 -22.79 3.78 14.49
CA PHE A 79 -21.66 2.86 14.66
C PHE A 79 -21.03 2.96 16.06
N SER A 80 -21.43 3.96 16.85
CA SER A 80 -21.09 4.11 18.28
C SER A 80 -19.60 3.90 18.57
N GLY A 81 -18.70 4.34 17.66
CA GLY A 81 -17.26 4.21 17.79
C GLY A 81 -16.71 2.78 17.65
N ARG A 82 -17.43 1.88 17.04
CA ARG A 82 -17.00 0.57 16.49
C ARG A 82 -16.26 -0.37 17.44
N LYS A 83 -16.46 -0.22 18.76
CA LYS A 83 -15.74 -1.04 19.73
C LYS A 83 -16.02 -2.53 19.51
N THR A 84 -14.97 -3.35 19.53
CA THR A 84 -15.04 -4.81 19.43
C THR A 84 -16.14 -5.41 20.32
N GLY A 85 -16.95 -6.31 19.74
CA GLY A 85 -18.02 -7.01 20.46
C GLY A 85 -19.28 -6.19 20.70
N THR A 86 -19.39 -4.97 20.15
CA THR A 86 -20.60 -4.12 20.25
C THR A 86 -21.44 -4.16 18.97
N GLN A 87 -22.66 -3.61 19.06
CA GLN A 87 -23.51 -3.42 17.87
C GLN A 87 -22.84 -2.55 16.81
N GLY A 88 -22.06 -1.53 17.21
CA GLY A 88 -21.30 -0.70 16.27
C GLY A 88 -20.26 -1.50 15.49
N SER A 89 -19.58 -2.44 16.14
CA SER A 89 -18.68 -3.37 15.45
C SER A 89 -19.44 -4.24 14.43
N VAL A 90 -20.63 -4.76 14.79
CA VAL A 90 -21.46 -5.55 13.88
C VAL A 90 -21.90 -4.73 12.64
N LEU A 91 -22.29 -3.46 12.83
CA LEU A 91 -22.64 -2.56 11.74
C LEU A 91 -21.44 -2.33 10.81
N SER A 92 -20.25 -2.13 11.40
CA SER A 92 -18.99 -1.99 10.63
C SER A 92 -18.70 -3.23 9.79
N GLN A 93 -18.83 -4.43 10.39
CA GLN A 93 -18.65 -5.70 9.67
C GLN A 93 -19.60 -5.85 8.49
N ASN A 94 -20.88 -5.48 8.68
CA ASN A 94 -21.87 -5.56 7.61
C ASN A 94 -21.56 -4.57 6.48
N TYR A 95 -21.19 -3.36 6.83
CA TYR A 95 -20.74 -2.35 5.86
C TYR A 95 -19.52 -2.84 5.07
N LEU A 96 -18.49 -3.33 5.74
CA LEU A 96 -17.27 -3.84 5.11
C LEU A 96 -17.56 -5.05 4.21
N ALA A 97 -18.44 -5.96 4.63
CA ALA A 97 -18.86 -7.09 3.80
C ALA A 97 -19.54 -6.63 2.50
N GLN A 98 -20.39 -5.60 2.57
CA GLN A 98 -21.01 -5.00 1.41
C GLN A 98 -19.95 -4.36 0.50
N ARG A 99 -19.07 -3.52 1.05
CA ARG A 99 -17.98 -2.87 0.29
C ARG A 99 -17.08 -3.89 -0.39
N PHE A 100 -16.70 -4.98 0.29
CA PHE A 100 -15.90 -6.06 -0.31
C PHE A 100 -16.63 -6.72 -1.49
N THR A 101 -17.95 -6.93 -1.35
CA THR A 101 -18.77 -7.46 -2.43
C THR A 101 -18.83 -6.49 -3.61
N ASP A 102 -19.06 -5.19 -3.37
CA ASP A 102 -19.17 -4.16 -4.40
C ASP A 102 -17.85 -3.98 -5.18
N ILE A 103 -16.71 -4.14 -4.50
CA ILE A 103 -15.38 -4.11 -5.11
C ILE A 103 -15.10 -5.42 -5.89
N GLY A 104 -15.83 -6.49 -5.61
CA GLY A 104 -15.63 -7.80 -6.25
C GLY A 104 -14.57 -8.66 -5.57
N LEU A 105 -14.34 -8.48 -4.27
CA LEU A 105 -13.52 -9.39 -3.50
C LEU A 105 -14.26 -10.70 -3.27
N ILE A 106 -13.51 -11.77 -3.09
CA ILE A 106 -14.07 -13.04 -2.63
C ILE A 106 -13.64 -13.32 -1.19
N PRO A 107 -14.47 -14.04 -0.40
CA PRO A 107 -14.08 -14.44 0.94
C PRO A 107 -12.84 -15.34 0.93
N TRP A 108 -11.94 -15.14 1.89
CA TRP A 108 -10.77 -16.04 2.07
C TRP A 108 -11.20 -17.44 2.53
N GLN A 109 -12.27 -17.52 3.30
CA GLN A 109 -12.87 -18.76 3.77
C GLN A 109 -14.33 -18.81 3.30
N GLN A 110 -15.24 -19.33 4.15
CA GLN A 110 -16.66 -19.41 3.81
C GLN A 110 -17.38 -18.07 3.83
N SER A 111 -16.80 -17.05 4.49
CA SER A 111 -17.38 -15.74 4.70
C SER A 111 -16.27 -14.70 4.77
N PHE A 112 -16.59 -13.43 4.49
CA PHE A 112 -15.68 -12.32 4.80
C PHE A 112 -15.43 -12.18 6.31
N LYS A 113 -16.36 -12.62 7.16
CA LYS A 113 -16.24 -12.59 8.62
C LYS A 113 -15.45 -13.80 9.09
N VAL A 114 -14.24 -13.56 9.58
CA VAL A 114 -13.34 -14.59 10.09
C VAL A 114 -13.16 -14.38 11.60
N THR A 115 -13.73 -15.27 12.39
CA THR A 115 -13.71 -15.17 13.86
C THR A 115 -12.38 -15.64 14.43
N PHE A 116 -11.97 -15.01 15.51
CA PHE A 116 -10.84 -15.45 16.35
C PHE A 116 -11.20 -15.32 17.84
N LYS A 117 -10.53 -16.12 18.67
CA LYS A 117 -10.65 -16.06 20.13
C LYS A 117 -9.42 -15.40 20.72
N TYR A 118 -9.62 -14.56 21.71
CA TYR A 118 -8.53 -13.95 22.45
C TYR A 118 -8.85 -13.80 23.92
N GLN A 119 -7.81 -13.73 24.75
CA GLN A 119 -7.95 -13.50 26.17
C GLN A 119 -7.77 -12.01 26.44
N HIS A 120 -8.81 -11.36 26.96
CA HIS A 120 -8.72 -9.98 27.40
C HIS A 120 -9.13 -9.87 28.87
N GLN A 121 -8.25 -9.30 29.68
CA GLN A 121 -8.43 -9.27 31.12
C GLN A 121 -8.67 -10.71 31.69
N PHE A 122 -9.84 -10.97 32.24
CA PHE A 122 -10.17 -12.26 32.90
C PHE A 122 -11.13 -13.12 32.08
N SER A 123 -11.45 -12.74 30.86
CA SER A 123 -12.45 -13.45 30.04
C SER A 123 -11.97 -13.73 28.63
N GLN A 124 -12.44 -14.86 28.08
CA GLN A 124 -12.27 -15.14 26.65
C GLN A 124 -13.27 -14.29 25.85
N GLN A 125 -12.78 -13.61 24.84
CA GLN A 125 -13.55 -12.76 23.93
C GLN A 125 -13.52 -13.34 22.52
N LEU A 126 -14.46 -12.86 21.68
CA LEU A 126 -14.51 -13.12 20.25
C LEU A 126 -14.30 -11.81 19.50
N GLY A 127 -13.38 -11.80 18.55
CA GLY A 127 -13.24 -10.76 17.55
C GLY A 127 -13.54 -11.29 16.15
N VAL A 128 -13.74 -10.39 15.21
CA VAL A 128 -14.09 -10.71 13.82
C VAL A 128 -13.23 -9.89 12.86
N ASN A 129 -12.20 -10.49 12.28
CA ASN A 129 -11.53 -9.87 11.14
C ASN A 129 -12.41 -9.95 9.89
N MET A 130 -12.45 -8.88 9.12
CA MET A 130 -13.09 -8.85 7.80
C MET A 130 -12.02 -9.13 6.76
N ILE A 131 -12.09 -10.28 6.07
CA ILE A 131 -11.06 -10.74 5.15
C ILE A 131 -11.63 -10.97 3.76
N GLY A 132 -11.13 -10.20 2.80
CA GLY A 132 -11.40 -10.38 1.39
C GLY A 132 -10.12 -10.62 0.62
N ILE A 133 -10.20 -11.38 -0.48
CA ILE A 133 -9.04 -11.65 -1.34
C ILE A 133 -9.33 -11.30 -2.79
N ILE A 134 -8.26 -10.94 -3.50
CA ILE A 134 -8.22 -10.84 -4.96
C ILE A 134 -7.19 -11.88 -5.42
N PRO A 135 -7.65 -13.00 -6.00
CA PRO A 135 -6.75 -14.02 -6.50
C PRO A 135 -5.87 -13.50 -7.64
N SER A 136 -4.67 -14.04 -7.74
CA SER A 136 -3.81 -13.84 -8.90
C SER A 136 -4.46 -14.39 -10.19
N SER A 137 -4.21 -13.74 -11.32
CA SER A 137 -4.73 -14.20 -12.62
C SER A 137 -4.02 -15.44 -13.14
N THR A 138 -2.86 -15.77 -12.59
CA THR A 138 -2.06 -16.96 -12.88
C THR A 138 -1.85 -17.77 -11.60
N PRO A 139 -1.75 -19.12 -11.67
CA PRO A 139 -1.52 -19.91 -10.48
C PRO A 139 -0.32 -19.41 -9.67
N SER A 140 -0.51 -19.07 -8.41
CA SER A 140 0.51 -18.52 -7.54
C SER A 140 0.21 -18.85 -6.07
N ASN A 141 1.26 -19.14 -5.31
CA ASN A 141 1.22 -19.25 -3.85
C ASN A 141 1.76 -18.00 -3.15
N ARG A 142 2.11 -16.96 -3.91
CA ARG A 142 2.65 -15.69 -3.43
C ARG A 142 1.52 -14.76 -3.02
N TRP A 143 1.67 -14.16 -1.86
CA TRP A 143 0.65 -13.30 -1.28
C TRP A 143 1.23 -11.98 -0.80
N ARG A 144 0.44 -10.92 -0.96
CA ARG A 144 0.61 -9.66 -0.24
C ARG A 144 -0.63 -9.42 0.63
N VAL A 145 -0.40 -8.91 1.82
CA VAL A 145 -1.46 -8.65 2.79
C VAL A 145 -1.50 -7.17 3.09
N ILE A 146 -2.69 -6.58 3.12
CA ILE A 146 -2.89 -5.20 3.60
C ILE A 146 -3.83 -5.26 4.79
N THR A 147 -3.44 -4.61 5.88
CA THR A 147 -4.24 -4.50 7.10
C THR A 147 -4.57 -3.05 7.41
N ALA A 148 -5.75 -2.84 8.01
CA ALA A 148 -6.16 -1.63 8.69
C ALA A 148 -7.20 -2.03 9.73
N HIS A 149 -7.07 -1.61 10.98
CA HIS A 149 -8.09 -1.98 11.97
C HIS A 149 -9.36 -1.15 11.81
N TYR A 150 -10.53 -1.79 12.03
CA TYR A 150 -11.80 -1.10 11.94
C TYR A 150 -12.44 -0.83 13.30
N ASP A 151 -11.97 -1.50 14.36
CA ASP A 151 -12.41 -1.21 15.71
C ASP A 151 -11.87 0.12 16.22
N HIS A 152 -12.55 0.68 17.22
CA HIS A 152 -12.09 1.86 17.93
C HIS A 152 -12.65 1.85 19.37
N LEU A 153 -12.51 2.93 20.12
CA LEU A 153 -12.75 2.99 21.55
C LEU A 153 -14.22 2.86 21.96
N GLY A 154 -15.15 3.07 21.03
CA GLY A 154 -16.58 2.92 21.31
C GLY A 154 -17.22 4.16 21.87
N GLN A 155 -18.19 3.95 22.77
CA GLN A 155 -18.96 4.99 23.44
C GLN A 155 -18.80 4.90 24.96
N GLN A 156 -18.61 6.03 25.60
CA GLN A 156 -18.56 6.17 27.07
C GLN A 156 -19.62 7.18 27.54
N GLY A 157 -20.72 6.68 28.09
CA GLY A 157 -21.87 7.51 28.39
C GLY A 157 -22.46 8.13 27.12
N LYS A 158 -22.49 9.46 27.03
CA LYS A 158 -22.96 10.18 25.84
C LYS A 158 -21.82 10.52 24.86
N ARG A 159 -20.58 10.24 25.20
CA ARG A 159 -19.42 10.56 24.36
C ARG A 159 -19.12 9.41 23.43
N ILE A 160 -19.18 9.66 22.13
CA ILE A 160 -18.79 8.72 21.08
C ILE A 160 -17.40 9.08 20.60
N PHE A 161 -16.51 8.10 20.55
CA PHE A 161 -15.18 8.21 19.96
C PHE A 161 -15.32 7.79 18.50
N HIS A 162 -15.32 8.75 17.59
CA HIS A 162 -15.64 8.49 16.18
C HIS A 162 -14.51 7.79 15.44
N GLY A 163 -13.24 8.06 15.79
CA GLY A 163 -12.07 7.38 15.22
C GLY A 163 -11.97 7.57 13.71
N ALA A 164 -11.97 8.85 13.27
CA ALA A 164 -11.89 9.14 11.85
C ALA A 164 -10.49 8.93 11.29
N ASP A 165 -9.46 9.45 11.97
CA ASP A 165 -8.08 9.11 11.63
C ASP A 165 -7.74 7.73 12.16
N ASP A 166 -8.17 7.40 13.37
CA ASP A 166 -7.90 6.15 14.10
C ASP A 166 -9.15 5.23 14.14
N ASN A 167 -9.39 4.31 13.19
CA ASN A 167 -8.63 4.14 11.97
C ASN A 167 -9.57 3.98 10.77
N ALA A 168 -10.65 4.78 10.69
CA ALA A 168 -11.50 4.80 9.50
C ALA A 168 -10.71 5.28 8.26
N SER A 169 -9.68 6.12 8.46
CA SER A 169 -8.80 6.59 7.39
C SER A 169 -8.03 5.44 6.72
N GLY A 170 -7.41 4.57 7.52
CA GLY A 170 -6.70 3.39 7.01
C GLY A 170 -7.62 2.38 6.34
N VAL A 171 -8.83 2.17 6.89
CA VAL A 171 -9.84 1.29 6.28
C VAL A 171 -10.30 1.84 4.93
N ALA A 172 -10.59 3.13 4.81
CA ALA A 172 -10.97 3.75 3.54
C ALA A 172 -9.83 3.65 2.50
N GLY A 173 -8.58 3.85 2.94
CA GLY A 173 -7.40 3.62 2.10
C GLY A 173 -7.28 2.18 1.62
N LEU A 174 -7.50 1.20 2.50
CA LEU A 174 -7.51 -0.24 2.17
C LEU A 174 -8.56 -0.55 1.10
N LEU A 175 -9.78 -0.03 1.24
CA LEU A 175 -10.86 -0.24 0.28
C LEU A 175 -10.54 0.38 -1.09
N ALA A 176 -10.01 1.60 -1.12
CA ALA A 176 -9.60 2.27 -2.35
C ALA A 176 -8.46 1.49 -3.06
N ILE A 177 -7.48 0.99 -2.30
CA ILE A 177 -6.40 0.14 -2.84
C ILE A 177 -6.97 -1.16 -3.42
N ALA A 178 -7.95 -1.78 -2.76
CA ALA A 178 -8.61 -2.98 -3.25
C ALA A 178 -9.26 -2.74 -4.62
N GLN A 179 -10.00 -1.65 -4.76
CA GLN A 179 -10.65 -1.27 -6.01
C GLN A 179 -9.63 -1.05 -7.13
N GLN A 180 -8.54 -0.34 -6.85
CA GLN A 180 -7.49 -0.10 -7.84
C GLN A 180 -6.73 -1.38 -8.20
N TRP A 181 -6.53 -2.29 -7.24
CA TRP A 181 -5.88 -3.58 -7.50
C TRP A 181 -6.66 -4.45 -8.48
N GLN A 182 -7.99 -4.44 -8.42
CA GLN A 182 -8.83 -5.13 -9.41
C GLN A 182 -8.56 -4.65 -10.85
N LEU A 183 -8.21 -3.37 -11.02
CA LEU A 183 -7.98 -2.76 -12.33
C LEU A 183 -6.55 -2.96 -12.82
N THR A 184 -5.56 -2.76 -11.95
CA THR A 184 -4.14 -2.63 -12.34
C THR A 184 -3.17 -3.38 -11.45
N GLY A 185 -3.64 -4.25 -10.55
CA GLY A 185 -2.81 -5.01 -9.64
C GLY A 185 -1.92 -6.05 -10.33
N LEU A 186 -0.99 -6.61 -9.56
CA LEU A 186 -0.07 -7.64 -10.02
C LEU A 186 -0.81 -8.94 -10.34
N LYS A 187 -0.53 -9.52 -11.51
CA LYS A 187 -1.29 -10.67 -12.02
C LYS A 187 -0.82 -12.02 -11.45
N ASP A 188 0.38 -12.05 -10.91
CA ASP A 188 1.05 -13.23 -10.34
C ASP A 188 1.09 -13.24 -8.80
N ILE A 189 0.43 -12.27 -8.16
CA ILE A 189 0.35 -12.11 -6.71
C ILE A 189 -1.11 -12.13 -6.27
N ASN A 190 -1.42 -12.96 -5.27
CA ASN A 190 -2.69 -12.89 -4.57
C ASN A 190 -2.65 -11.73 -3.59
N LEU A 191 -3.72 -10.96 -3.52
CA LEU A 191 -3.87 -9.90 -2.50
C LEU A 191 -4.89 -10.33 -1.45
N MET A 192 -4.52 -10.20 -0.18
CA MET A 192 -5.42 -10.33 0.95
C MET A 192 -5.60 -8.96 1.60
N LEU A 193 -6.86 -8.57 1.78
CA LEU A 193 -7.25 -7.33 2.45
C LEU A 193 -7.95 -7.67 3.74
N VAL A 194 -7.50 -7.10 4.83
CA VAL A 194 -7.99 -7.42 6.16
C VAL A 194 -8.30 -6.15 6.92
N ALA A 195 -9.59 -5.92 7.18
CA ALA A 195 -9.97 -4.99 8.22
C ALA A 195 -9.94 -5.77 9.56
N THR A 196 -8.93 -5.49 10.38
CA THR A 196 -8.66 -6.18 11.63
C THR A 196 -9.55 -5.66 12.75
N ASP A 197 -9.86 -6.53 13.71
CA ASP A 197 -10.64 -6.24 14.93
C ASP A 197 -9.75 -6.35 16.17
N ALA A 198 -10.16 -5.72 17.25
CA ALA A 198 -9.48 -5.77 18.56
C ALA A 198 -8.01 -5.33 18.51
N GLU A 199 -7.67 -4.36 17.65
CA GLU A 199 -6.37 -3.70 17.63
C GLU A 199 -6.17 -2.92 18.93
N GLU A 200 -7.13 -2.06 19.29
CA GLU A 200 -7.16 -1.19 20.45
C GLU A 200 -7.05 -1.95 21.80
N GLN A 201 -7.37 -3.22 21.77
CA GLN A 201 -7.30 -4.09 22.95
C GLN A 201 -5.98 -4.84 23.05
N GLY A 202 -5.12 -4.79 22.02
CA GLY A 202 -3.80 -5.40 22.02
C GLY A 202 -3.46 -6.22 20.77
N LEU A 203 -3.82 -5.74 19.59
CA LEU A 203 -3.48 -6.32 18.29
C LEU A 203 -4.02 -7.75 18.08
N TYR A 204 -5.12 -8.10 18.78
CA TYR A 204 -5.58 -9.49 18.82
C TYR A 204 -6.04 -10.00 17.46
N GLY A 205 -6.64 -9.13 16.62
CA GLY A 205 -7.06 -9.51 15.27
C GLY A 205 -5.89 -9.87 14.37
N SER A 206 -4.86 -9.08 14.38
CA SER A 206 -3.66 -9.35 13.57
C SER A 206 -2.84 -10.53 14.11
N TYR A 207 -2.79 -10.77 15.43
CA TYR A 207 -2.23 -12.01 15.96
C TYR A 207 -3.02 -13.23 15.48
N GLY A 208 -4.35 -13.19 15.58
CA GLY A 208 -5.21 -14.29 15.10
C GLY A 208 -5.08 -14.52 13.60
N LEU A 209 -4.95 -13.44 12.80
CA LEU A 209 -4.69 -13.52 11.37
C LEU A 209 -3.36 -14.23 11.06
N VAL A 210 -2.29 -13.82 11.72
CA VAL A 210 -0.95 -14.41 11.50
C VAL A 210 -0.92 -15.88 11.86
N GLU A 211 -1.60 -16.31 12.93
CA GLU A 211 -1.73 -17.72 13.29
C GLU A 211 -2.45 -18.52 12.19
N GLN A 212 -3.53 -17.98 11.63
CA GLN A 212 -4.28 -18.62 10.55
C GLN A 212 -3.48 -18.70 9.26
N ILE A 213 -2.73 -17.63 8.91
CA ILE A 213 -1.81 -17.63 7.76
C ILE A 213 -0.77 -18.74 7.91
N LYS A 214 -0.15 -18.86 9.08
CA LYS A 214 0.86 -19.92 9.36
C LYS A 214 0.28 -21.33 9.28
N ALA A 215 -0.99 -21.50 9.59
CA ALA A 215 -1.67 -22.78 9.48
C ALA A 215 -2.04 -23.16 8.04
N THR A 216 -1.93 -22.23 7.10
CA THR A 216 -2.22 -22.43 5.68
C THR A 216 -0.95 -22.79 4.92
N ALA A 217 -0.71 -24.10 4.70
CA ALA A 217 0.57 -24.68 4.31
C ALA A 217 1.17 -24.11 3.00
N GLU A 218 0.35 -23.65 2.05
CA GLU A 218 0.83 -23.20 0.73
C GLU A 218 0.89 -21.67 0.60
N MET A 219 0.56 -20.93 1.65
CA MET A 219 0.48 -19.48 1.60
C MET A 219 1.84 -18.83 1.89
N GLN A 220 2.47 -18.25 0.87
CA GLN A 220 3.74 -17.53 1.01
C GLN A 220 3.48 -16.02 1.05
N VAL A 221 3.35 -15.47 2.25
CA VAL A 221 3.21 -14.02 2.41
C VAL A 221 4.57 -13.35 2.24
N GLU A 222 4.74 -12.65 1.10
CA GLU A 222 5.98 -11.91 0.80
C GLU A 222 6.06 -10.61 1.57
N LEU A 223 4.92 -9.93 1.72
CA LEU A 223 4.86 -8.62 2.33
C LEU A 223 3.50 -8.39 2.99
N ALA A 224 3.53 -7.90 4.21
CA ALA A 224 2.39 -7.31 4.90
C ALA A 224 2.53 -5.78 4.93
N MET A 225 1.48 -5.05 4.59
CA MET A 225 1.38 -3.60 4.72
C MET A 225 0.30 -3.26 5.73
N ASN A 226 0.61 -2.36 6.64
CA ASN A 226 -0.37 -1.85 7.60
C ASN A 226 -0.62 -0.36 7.38
N LEU A 227 -1.89 0.01 7.31
CA LEU A 227 -2.35 1.40 7.18
C LEU A 227 -3.06 1.79 8.48
N ASP A 228 -2.49 2.75 9.19
CA ASP A 228 -3.07 3.16 10.46
C ASP A 228 -2.81 4.64 10.73
N MET A 229 -3.91 5.42 10.80
CA MET A 229 -3.86 6.87 10.92
C MET A 229 -3.14 7.53 9.73
N ILE A 230 -3.78 7.56 8.56
CA ILE A 230 -3.19 8.10 7.34
C ILE A 230 -3.83 9.42 6.86
N GLY A 231 -4.72 10.02 7.66
CA GLY A 231 -5.51 11.18 7.27
C GLY A 231 -5.10 12.50 7.93
N HIS A 232 -4.31 12.50 9.01
CA HIS A 232 -3.94 13.70 9.74
C HIS A 232 -2.43 13.98 9.66
N PRO A 233 -1.95 14.71 8.62
CA PRO A 233 -0.53 14.88 8.37
C PRO A 233 0.21 15.54 9.52
N SER A 234 1.40 15.05 9.85
CA SER A 234 2.31 15.74 10.76
C SER A 234 2.88 17.02 10.11
N ARG A 235 3.50 17.88 10.91
CA ARG A 235 4.18 19.10 10.39
C ARG A 235 5.68 18.83 10.17
N PRO A 236 6.25 19.12 8.99
CA PRO A 236 5.60 19.43 7.69
C PRO A 236 4.83 18.22 7.19
N ARG A 237 3.91 18.41 6.24
CA ARG A 237 3.03 17.34 5.70
C ARG A 237 3.79 16.05 5.38
N ALA A 238 3.84 15.13 6.33
CA ALA A 238 4.60 13.90 6.19
C ALA A 238 3.82 12.71 6.71
N ILE A 239 3.94 11.61 5.98
CA ILE A 239 3.61 10.28 6.46
C ILE A 239 4.86 9.65 7.11
N TYR A 240 4.68 8.88 8.15
CA TYR A 240 5.73 8.08 8.75
C TYR A 240 5.67 6.66 8.21
N ILE A 241 6.86 6.11 7.95
CA ILE A 241 7.01 4.72 7.52
C ILE A 241 7.92 4.01 8.53
N GLU A 242 7.47 2.84 8.96
CA GLU A 242 8.26 1.87 9.74
C GLU A 242 8.40 0.59 8.93
N GLY A 243 9.49 -0.16 9.13
CA GLY A 243 9.73 -1.43 8.44
C GLY A 243 10.69 -1.31 7.26
N GLU A 244 11.26 -0.13 7.00
CA GLU A 244 12.22 0.10 5.92
C GLU A 244 13.44 -0.82 5.98
N GLN A 245 13.77 -1.32 7.16
CA GLN A 245 14.86 -2.28 7.37
C GLN A 245 14.63 -3.63 6.66
N ASN A 246 13.40 -3.94 6.26
CA ASN A 246 13.09 -5.16 5.50
C ASN A 246 13.50 -5.05 4.02
N PHE A 247 13.90 -3.86 3.53
CA PHE A 247 14.13 -3.60 2.10
C PHE A 247 15.57 -3.14 1.82
N SER A 248 16.19 -3.67 0.76
CA SER A 248 17.61 -3.43 0.46
C SER A 248 17.90 -2.00 0.00
N HIS A 249 17.01 -1.34 -0.71
CA HIS A 249 17.24 -0.03 -1.31
C HIS A 249 16.15 0.98 -0.98
N PHE A 250 15.63 0.93 0.24
CA PHE A 250 14.47 1.72 0.66
C PHE A 250 14.63 3.24 0.40
N LYS A 251 15.83 3.80 0.56
CA LYS A 251 16.07 5.23 0.30
C LYS A 251 15.71 5.65 -1.14
N LYS A 252 15.95 4.79 -2.13
CA LYS A 252 15.57 5.06 -3.53
C LYS A 252 14.05 5.01 -3.68
N THR A 253 13.43 4.01 -3.11
CA THR A 253 11.97 3.86 -3.06
C THR A 253 11.32 5.05 -2.36
N GLN A 254 11.84 5.47 -1.20
CA GLN A 254 11.37 6.64 -0.46
C GLN A 254 11.41 7.91 -1.32
N ALA A 255 12.54 8.17 -1.98
CA ALA A 255 12.69 9.35 -2.82
C ALA A 255 11.70 9.33 -4.00
N TRP A 256 11.56 8.18 -4.66
CA TRP A 256 10.63 7.99 -5.75
C TRP A 256 9.17 8.18 -5.32
N LEU A 257 8.73 7.52 -4.24
CA LEU A 257 7.36 7.66 -3.71
C LEU A 257 7.04 9.10 -3.33
N SER A 258 7.97 9.75 -2.61
CA SER A 258 7.77 11.13 -2.19
C SER A 258 7.64 12.07 -3.40
N GLN A 259 8.45 11.89 -4.43
CA GLN A 259 8.40 12.69 -5.65
C GLN A 259 7.12 12.44 -6.44
N GLN A 260 6.71 11.17 -6.58
CA GLN A 260 5.53 10.79 -7.35
C GLN A 260 4.23 11.34 -6.74
N HIS A 261 4.12 11.34 -5.43
CA HIS A 261 2.87 11.68 -4.72
C HIS A 261 2.90 13.04 -4.03
N GLN A 262 4.04 13.75 -4.07
CA GLN A 262 4.25 15.04 -3.39
C GLN A 262 3.89 14.96 -1.89
N VAL A 263 4.24 13.84 -1.26
CA VAL A 263 4.10 13.60 0.18
C VAL A 263 5.47 13.32 0.77
N CYS A 264 5.83 14.04 1.81
CA CYS A 264 7.08 13.78 2.50
C CYS A 264 6.99 12.49 3.31
N ILE A 265 8.05 11.68 3.23
CA ILE A 265 8.17 10.46 4.01
C ILE A 265 9.21 10.68 5.10
N ARG A 266 8.81 10.40 6.35
CA ARG A 266 9.71 10.31 7.49
C ARG A 266 9.83 8.87 7.94
N LEU A 267 11.02 8.49 8.35
CA LEU A 267 11.24 7.18 8.96
C LEU A 267 11.04 7.32 10.48
N SER A 268 10.31 6.38 11.04
CA SER A 268 9.87 6.43 12.44
C SER A 268 11.01 6.40 13.47
N TYR A 269 12.14 5.79 13.12
CA TYR A 269 13.34 5.77 13.99
C TYR A 269 14.08 7.12 14.01
N SER A 270 13.77 8.04 13.09
CA SER A 270 14.36 9.37 13.12
C SER A 270 14.00 10.02 14.45
N LYS A 271 15.05 10.28 15.28
CA LYS A 271 14.93 10.84 16.62
C LYS A 271 14.17 12.17 16.56
N LEU A 272 12.86 12.14 16.71
CA LEU A 272 12.10 13.33 17.03
C LEU A 272 12.48 13.72 18.46
N ASN A 273 13.28 14.74 18.61
CA ASN A 273 13.38 15.49 19.87
C ASN A 273 12.05 16.23 20.06
N THR A 274 11.02 15.50 20.42
CA THR A 274 9.76 16.07 20.84
C THR A 274 9.87 16.30 22.33
N ASN A 275 10.10 17.54 22.71
CA ASN A 275 10.01 17.99 24.09
C ASN A 275 8.64 17.52 24.66
N GLY A 276 8.68 16.47 25.50
CA GLY A 276 7.55 16.06 26.33
C GLY A 276 6.64 14.94 25.79
N ILE A 277 6.76 14.47 24.58
CA ILE A 277 5.96 13.32 24.12
C ILE A 277 6.70 12.01 24.46
N LYS A 278 6.03 11.16 25.23
CA LYS A 278 6.49 9.79 25.53
C LYS A 278 6.91 9.12 24.22
N ARG A 279 8.15 8.60 24.14
CA ARG A 279 8.65 7.92 22.94
C ARG A 279 7.66 6.83 22.54
N MET A 280 7.02 6.98 21.38
CA MET A 280 6.20 5.95 20.78
C MET A 280 7.08 4.77 20.37
N ASN A 281 6.69 3.57 20.71
CA ASN A 281 7.35 2.37 20.20
C ASN A 281 6.71 1.98 18.86
N TRP A 282 7.17 2.59 17.78
CA TRP A 282 6.65 2.37 16.44
C TRP A 282 6.57 0.90 16.05
N LEU A 283 7.56 0.09 16.44
CA LEU A 283 7.57 -1.34 16.14
C LEU A 283 6.34 -2.08 16.69
N LYS A 284 5.80 -1.62 17.82
CA LYS A 284 4.67 -2.27 18.50
C LYS A 284 3.40 -1.46 18.43
N ALA A 285 3.37 -0.45 17.57
CA ALA A 285 2.33 0.55 17.58
C ALA A 285 1.01 0.09 16.94
N SER A 286 1.04 -0.95 16.10
CA SER A 286 -0.14 -1.38 15.35
C SER A 286 0.03 -2.79 14.75
N ASP A 287 -0.89 -3.20 13.90
CA ASP A 287 -1.06 -4.54 13.32
C ASP A 287 0.12 -5.11 12.52
N HIS A 288 1.13 -4.32 12.20
CA HIS A 288 2.38 -4.82 11.59
C HIS A 288 3.23 -5.64 12.55
N TYR A 289 3.07 -5.45 13.88
CA TYR A 289 3.91 -6.12 14.87
C TYR A 289 3.77 -7.65 14.90
N PRO A 290 2.58 -8.26 14.82
CA PRO A 290 2.43 -9.71 14.69
C PRO A 290 3.14 -10.29 13.46
N PHE A 291 3.15 -9.60 12.31
CA PHE A 291 3.91 -10.01 11.14
C PHE A 291 5.42 -9.96 11.39
N HIS A 292 5.90 -8.88 12.04
CA HIS A 292 7.28 -8.80 12.50
C HIS A 292 7.66 -10.01 13.38
N ARG A 293 6.83 -10.33 14.36
CA ARG A 293 7.03 -11.48 15.26
C ARG A 293 7.04 -12.83 14.52
N ALA A 294 6.30 -12.91 13.44
CA ALA A 294 6.24 -14.09 12.59
C ALA A 294 7.40 -14.21 11.60
N GLY A 295 8.24 -13.18 11.51
CA GLY A 295 9.32 -13.14 10.54
C GLY A 295 8.84 -12.87 9.11
N ILE A 296 7.61 -12.42 8.90
CA ILE A 296 7.08 -11.96 7.62
C ILE A 296 7.59 -10.53 7.38
N ALA A 297 8.04 -10.22 6.17
CA ALA A 297 8.42 -8.85 5.84
C ALA A 297 7.20 -7.93 5.89
N TRP A 298 7.38 -6.72 6.41
CA TRP A 298 6.28 -5.80 6.66
C TRP A 298 6.69 -4.35 6.45
N ILE A 299 5.67 -3.52 6.21
CA ILE A 299 5.79 -2.06 6.17
C ILE A 299 4.55 -1.44 6.79
N TYR A 300 4.73 -0.35 7.49
CA TYR A 300 3.68 0.43 8.14
C TYR A 300 3.66 1.85 7.56
N PHE A 301 2.47 2.36 7.30
CA PHE A 301 2.19 3.74 6.95
C PHE A 301 1.25 4.34 7.99
N GLY A 302 1.66 5.43 8.60
CA GLY A 302 0.82 6.13 9.57
C GLY A 302 1.41 7.45 10.04
N VAL A 303 0.67 8.17 10.87
CA VAL A 303 1.11 9.41 11.51
C VAL A 303 1.27 9.19 13.01
N PRO A 304 2.11 9.98 13.70
CA PRO A 304 2.18 9.91 15.16
C PRO A 304 0.89 10.41 15.80
N PRO A 305 0.59 9.99 17.05
CA PRO A 305 -0.52 10.53 17.81
C PRO A 305 -0.55 12.06 17.78
N HIS A 306 -1.68 12.61 17.40
CA HIS A 306 -1.95 14.05 17.33
C HIS A 306 -2.93 14.46 18.43
N SER A 307 -3.25 15.73 18.54
CA SER A 307 -4.10 16.25 19.62
C SER A 307 -5.55 15.72 19.64
N LYS A 308 -5.99 15.09 18.55
CA LYS A 308 -7.33 14.47 18.42
C LYS A 308 -7.30 12.97 18.65
N TYR A 309 -6.13 12.35 18.65
CA TYR A 309 -5.96 10.92 18.86
C TYR A 309 -6.61 10.47 20.17
N HIS A 310 -7.47 9.45 20.12
CA HIS A 310 -8.22 8.89 21.25
C HIS A 310 -9.12 9.93 21.94
N THR A 311 -9.65 10.88 21.19
CA THR A 311 -10.65 11.86 21.69
C THR A 311 -11.94 11.83 20.87
N VAL A 312 -13.00 12.42 21.39
CA VAL A 312 -14.28 12.57 20.68
C VAL A 312 -14.18 13.52 19.47
N ASP A 313 -13.09 14.27 19.39
CA ASP A 313 -12.83 15.24 18.32
C ASP A 313 -12.08 14.60 17.13
N ASP A 314 -11.78 13.30 17.16
CA ASP A 314 -11.26 12.58 15.98
C ASP A 314 -12.41 12.32 15.01
N THR A 315 -12.73 13.33 14.22
CA THR A 315 -13.84 13.38 13.29
C THR A 315 -13.35 13.65 11.86
N ILE A 316 -14.18 13.33 10.87
CA ILE A 316 -13.82 13.51 9.45
C ILE A 316 -13.41 14.93 9.10
N ASP A 317 -13.98 15.95 9.77
CA ASP A 317 -13.67 17.36 9.52
C ASP A 317 -12.23 17.74 9.93
N THR A 318 -11.56 16.91 10.71
CA THR A 318 -10.16 17.10 11.11
C THR A 318 -9.17 16.48 10.15
N LEU A 319 -9.62 15.70 9.18
CA LEU A 319 -8.77 15.00 8.22
C LEU A 319 -8.38 15.92 7.05
N ASN A 320 -7.20 15.71 6.55
CA ASN A 320 -6.75 16.24 5.26
C ASN A 320 -6.97 15.19 4.16
N ILE A 321 -8.11 15.29 3.48
CA ILE A 321 -8.52 14.29 2.48
C ILE A 321 -7.53 14.21 1.30
N ASP A 322 -6.94 15.34 0.87
CA ASP A 322 -5.93 15.32 -0.20
C ASP A 322 -4.68 14.56 0.23
N PHE A 323 -4.26 14.74 1.47
CA PHE A 323 -3.13 14.00 2.04
C PHE A 323 -3.45 12.50 2.13
N LEU A 324 -4.61 12.14 2.71
CA LEU A 324 -5.08 10.76 2.84
C LEU A 324 -5.11 10.06 1.48
N THR A 325 -5.72 10.72 0.48
CA THR A 325 -5.82 10.19 -0.88
C THR A 325 -4.44 9.94 -1.49
N SER A 326 -3.52 10.91 -1.34
CA SER A 326 -2.15 10.77 -1.86
C SER A 326 -1.34 9.69 -1.12
N VAL A 327 -1.54 9.54 0.19
CA VAL A 327 -0.92 8.44 0.96
C VAL A 327 -1.48 7.08 0.54
N THR A 328 -2.78 7.00 0.28
CA THR A 328 -3.42 5.78 -0.25
C THR A 328 -2.81 5.37 -1.60
N GLU A 329 -2.63 6.32 -2.52
CA GLU A 329 -1.98 6.07 -3.80
C GLU A 329 -0.49 5.73 -3.65
N MET A 330 0.20 6.35 -2.70
CA MET A 330 1.58 6.03 -2.35
C MET A 330 1.70 4.59 -1.84
N ALA A 331 0.81 4.16 -0.97
CA ALA A 331 0.76 2.80 -0.45
C ALA A 331 0.50 1.78 -1.57
N PHE A 332 -0.43 2.10 -2.50
CA PHE A 332 -0.66 1.29 -3.69
C PHE A 332 0.58 1.20 -4.58
N SER A 333 1.24 2.33 -4.84
CA SER A 333 2.47 2.38 -5.63
C SER A 333 3.59 1.54 -4.99
N PHE A 334 3.64 1.50 -3.66
CA PHE A 334 4.59 0.65 -2.94
C PHE A 334 4.22 -0.83 -3.05
N ILE A 335 2.98 -1.20 -2.74
CA ILE A 335 2.55 -2.61 -2.67
C ILE A 335 2.51 -3.29 -4.05
N THR A 336 2.46 -2.52 -5.15
CA THR A 336 2.46 -3.03 -6.53
C THR A 336 3.85 -3.10 -7.17
N GLN A 337 4.93 -2.72 -6.46
CA GLN A 337 6.28 -2.91 -7.01
C GLN A 337 6.57 -4.38 -7.29
N THR A 338 6.96 -4.69 -8.54
CA THR A 338 7.28 -6.06 -8.96
C THR A 338 8.60 -6.55 -8.38
N ASN A 339 9.55 -5.62 -8.14
CA ASN A 339 10.90 -5.90 -7.66
C ASN A 339 11.11 -5.34 -6.25
N ILE A 340 10.23 -5.68 -5.32
CA ILE A 340 10.49 -5.39 -3.92
C ILE A 340 11.69 -6.23 -3.49
N GLN A 341 12.86 -5.60 -3.39
CA GLN A 341 14.06 -6.26 -2.94
C GLN A 341 14.03 -6.38 -1.41
N LEU A 342 13.46 -7.47 -0.94
CA LEU A 342 13.55 -7.84 0.48
C LEU A 342 15.01 -8.13 0.82
N LYS A 343 15.45 -7.79 2.04
CA LYS A 343 16.73 -8.25 2.56
C LYS A 343 16.63 -9.75 2.84
N GLU A 344 17.62 -10.47 2.40
CA GLU A 344 17.84 -11.85 2.87
C GLU A 344 18.03 -11.82 4.38
N LYS A 345 17.35 -12.74 5.07
CA LYS A 345 17.42 -12.88 6.53
C LYS A 345 18.64 -13.66 6.96
#